data_b6c2f1db64802561620fb65df2f73f3b
#
_entry.id   b6c2f1db64802561620fb65df2f73f3b
#
_cell.length_a   1.000
_cell.length_b   1.000
_cell.length_c   1.000
_cell.angle_alpha   90.00
_cell.angle_beta   90.00
_cell.angle_gamma   90.00
#
_symmetry.space_group_name_H-M   'P 1'
#
loop_
_entity.id
_entity.type
_entity.pdbx_description
1 polymer ?
#
loop_
_entity_poly.entity_id
_entity_poly.type
_entity_poly.pdbx_seq_one_letter_code
_entity_poly.pdbx_strand_id
1 'polypeptide(L)'
;MSKIIDTHTHIYDRQFDEDFDRVMKDIEEQMEGIVSIGFDLESSKKSVELAHKYPFVHAVIGVHPVDIKKYDENVEKELERLAMTDPKVVAIGEIGLDYHWMEDPEDVQAQGFRVQMRLAEKV
;
A
#
# COMPACT_ATOMS: atom_id res chain seq x y z
N MET A 1 19.35 -3.57 21.78
CA MET A 1 19.22 -2.55 20.75
C MET A 1 17.79 -2.55 20.24
N SER A 2 17.15 -1.40 20.16
CA SER A 2 15.78 -1.34 19.58
C SER A 2 15.83 -1.67 18.10
N LYS A 3 14.93 -2.54 17.67
CA LYS A 3 14.74 -2.85 16.26
C LYS A 3 14.02 -1.66 15.57
N ILE A 4 14.21 -1.53 14.28
CA ILE A 4 13.58 -0.48 13.46
C ILE A 4 12.32 -1.03 12.76
N ILE A 5 11.43 -0.12 12.39
CA ILE A 5 10.30 -0.40 11.51
C ILE A 5 10.56 0.31 10.19
N ASP A 6 10.51 -0.41 9.08
CA ASP A 6 10.48 0.21 7.75
C ASP A 6 9.04 0.50 7.37
N THR A 7 8.68 1.77 7.33
CA THR A 7 7.31 2.22 7.11
C THR A 7 6.91 2.37 5.64
N HIS A 8 7.82 2.04 4.69
CA HIS A 8 7.50 2.14 3.27
C HIS A 8 8.26 1.12 2.44
N THR A 9 7.65 -0.04 2.21
CA THR A 9 8.23 -1.10 1.38
C THR A 9 7.27 -1.56 0.29
N HIS A 10 7.82 -2.12 -0.77
CA HIS A 10 7.10 -2.82 -1.82
C HIS A 10 7.62 -4.26 -1.93
N ILE A 11 7.57 -4.98 -0.81
CA ILE A 11 8.18 -6.32 -0.68
C ILE A 11 7.55 -7.37 -1.63
N TYR A 12 6.37 -7.10 -2.15
CA TYR A 12 5.73 -7.92 -3.18
C TYR A 12 6.34 -7.74 -4.58
N ASP A 13 7.27 -6.79 -4.76
CA ASP A 13 7.88 -6.51 -6.06
C ASP A 13 8.71 -7.70 -6.53
N ARG A 14 8.69 -7.94 -7.85
CA ARG A 14 9.39 -9.06 -8.50
C ARG A 14 10.89 -9.08 -8.27
N GLN A 15 11.50 -7.94 -7.94
CA GLN A 15 12.92 -7.90 -7.60
C GLN A 15 13.30 -8.80 -6.42
N PHE A 16 12.32 -9.17 -5.59
CA PHE A 16 12.51 -10.06 -4.43
C PHE A 16 12.17 -11.53 -4.70
N ASP A 17 11.64 -11.89 -5.89
CA ASP A 17 11.12 -13.23 -6.16
C ASP A 17 12.16 -14.34 -5.93
N GLU A 18 13.42 -14.11 -6.33
CA GLU A 18 14.47 -15.13 -6.23
C GLU A 18 14.91 -15.44 -4.81
N ASP A 19 14.85 -14.46 -3.91
CA ASP A 19 15.36 -14.59 -2.53
C ASP A 19 14.33 -14.15 -1.47
N PHE A 20 13.07 -14.13 -1.84
CA PHE A 20 11.97 -13.64 -1.00
C PHE A 20 11.95 -14.27 0.40
N ASP A 21 12.04 -15.59 0.50
CA ASP A 21 11.99 -16.28 1.80
C ASP A 21 13.17 -15.90 2.70
N ARG A 22 14.36 -15.73 2.11
CA ARG A 22 15.55 -15.27 2.83
C ARG A 22 15.37 -13.84 3.34
N VAL A 23 14.90 -12.95 2.46
CA VAL A 23 14.66 -11.54 2.83
C VAL A 23 13.62 -11.44 3.95
N MET A 24 12.53 -12.18 3.87
CA MET A 24 11.49 -12.18 4.92
C MET A 24 12.03 -12.70 6.25
N LYS A 25 12.88 -13.71 6.23
CA LYS A 25 13.55 -14.23 7.44
C LYS A 25 14.50 -13.18 8.03
N ASP A 26 15.29 -12.52 7.20
CA ASP A 26 16.21 -11.46 7.65
C ASP A 26 15.43 -10.30 8.30
N ILE A 27 14.28 -9.91 7.71
CA ILE A 27 13.40 -8.89 8.27
C ILE A 27 12.88 -9.33 9.65
N GLU A 28 12.36 -10.53 9.78
CA GLU A 28 11.83 -11.06 11.04
C GLU A 28 12.90 -11.06 12.15
N GLU A 29 14.15 -11.42 11.82
CA GLU A 29 15.24 -11.47 12.78
C GLU A 29 15.78 -10.09 13.16
N GLN A 30 15.85 -9.15 12.22
CA GLN A 30 16.58 -7.88 12.39
C GLN A 30 15.68 -6.68 12.62
N MET A 31 14.41 -6.73 12.23
CA MET A 31 13.46 -5.60 12.28
C MET A 31 12.30 -5.87 13.23
N GLU A 32 11.68 -4.82 13.73
CA GLU A 32 10.42 -4.90 14.49
C GLU A 32 9.26 -5.22 13.54
N GLY A 33 9.28 -4.67 12.34
CA GLY A 33 8.29 -4.91 11.31
C GLY A 33 8.48 -4.07 10.08
N ILE A 34 7.64 -4.31 9.09
CA ILE A 34 7.58 -3.54 7.85
C ILE A 34 6.14 -3.19 7.51
N VAL A 35 5.99 -2.12 6.73
CA VAL A 35 4.71 -1.73 6.14
C VAL A 35 4.81 -1.91 4.62
N SER A 36 4.00 -2.82 4.09
CA SER A 36 3.90 -3.06 2.65
C SER A 36 2.86 -2.12 2.04
N ILE A 37 3.26 -1.33 1.06
CA ILE A 37 2.47 -0.24 0.49
C ILE A 37 1.97 -0.64 -0.91
N GLY A 38 0.65 -0.65 -1.11
CA GLY A 38 0.04 -0.77 -2.42
C GLY A 38 0.08 0.55 -3.21
N PHE A 39 0.07 0.48 -4.53
CA PHE A 39 -0.03 1.63 -5.42
C PHE A 39 -1.20 1.51 -6.42
N ASP A 40 -1.86 0.37 -6.45
CA ASP A 40 -3.12 0.10 -7.14
C ASP A 40 -3.88 -1.02 -6.39
N LEU A 41 -5.05 -1.41 -6.88
CA LEU A 41 -5.86 -2.41 -6.18
C LEU A 41 -5.16 -3.77 -6.12
N GLU A 42 -4.47 -4.18 -7.17
CA GLU A 42 -3.77 -5.47 -7.21
C GLU A 42 -2.64 -5.53 -6.18
N SER A 43 -1.76 -4.55 -6.18
CA SER A 43 -0.65 -4.46 -5.22
C SER A 43 -1.12 -4.22 -3.79
N SER A 44 -2.24 -3.50 -3.61
CA SER A 44 -2.89 -3.35 -2.31
C SER A 44 -3.36 -4.70 -1.76
N LYS A 45 -3.99 -5.53 -2.58
CA LYS A 45 -4.39 -6.90 -2.19
C LYS A 45 -3.19 -7.79 -1.87
N LYS A 46 -2.12 -7.72 -2.66
CA LYS A 46 -0.86 -8.43 -2.36
C LYS A 46 -0.27 -8.02 -1.01
N SER A 47 -0.29 -6.73 -0.69
CA SER A 47 0.16 -6.22 0.61
C SER A 47 -0.66 -6.78 1.76
N VAL A 48 -1.98 -6.86 1.60
CA VAL A 48 -2.88 -7.47 2.59
C VAL A 48 -2.61 -8.96 2.77
N GLU A 49 -2.42 -9.70 1.68
CA GLU A 49 -2.08 -11.13 1.73
C GLU A 49 -0.77 -11.38 2.50
N LEU A 50 0.27 -10.58 2.23
CA LEU A 50 1.54 -10.66 2.95
C LEU A 50 1.38 -10.32 4.43
N ALA A 51 0.58 -9.31 4.75
CA ALA A 51 0.29 -8.93 6.13
C ALA A 51 -0.42 -10.04 6.91
N HIS A 52 -1.28 -10.84 6.26
CA HIS A 52 -1.89 -12.02 6.88
C HIS A 52 -0.91 -13.18 7.05
N LYS A 53 0.01 -13.36 6.11
CA LYS A 53 0.98 -14.43 6.15
C LYS A 53 2.10 -14.21 7.17
N TYR A 54 2.50 -12.95 7.39
CA TYR A 54 3.62 -12.59 8.25
C TYR A 54 3.17 -11.63 9.37
N PRO A 55 3.28 -12.03 10.65
CA PRO A 55 2.82 -11.19 11.78
C PRO A 55 3.45 -9.81 11.87
N PHE A 56 4.70 -9.68 11.41
CA PHE A 56 5.47 -8.42 11.43
C PHE A 56 5.21 -7.52 10.21
N VAL A 57 4.32 -7.92 9.29
CA VAL A 57 3.93 -7.12 8.12
C VAL A 57 2.58 -6.46 8.37
N HIS A 58 2.48 -5.17 8.08
CA HIS A 58 1.25 -4.40 8.00
C HIS A 58 1.03 -3.91 6.56
N ALA A 59 -0.21 -3.63 6.20
CA ALA A 59 -0.57 -3.20 4.86
C ALA A 59 -1.07 -1.75 4.83
N VAL A 60 -0.69 -1.04 3.79
CA VAL A 60 -1.27 0.25 3.39
C VAL A 60 -1.81 0.08 1.98
N ILE A 61 -3.04 0.54 1.74
CA ILE A 61 -3.77 0.29 0.50
C ILE A 61 -4.25 1.60 -0.13
N GLY A 62 -4.13 1.70 -1.45
CA GLY A 62 -4.51 2.92 -2.18
C GLY A 62 -4.11 2.86 -3.64
N VAL A 63 -4.28 4.01 -4.32
CA VAL A 63 -3.90 4.16 -5.73
C VAL A 63 -2.99 5.39 -5.89
N HIS A 64 -1.77 5.13 -6.34
CA HIS A 64 -0.75 6.14 -6.60
C HIS A 64 -1.19 7.08 -7.74
N PRO A 65 -0.82 8.37 -7.72
CA PRO A 65 -1.19 9.32 -8.76
C PRO A 65 -0.80 8.91 -10.19
N VAL A 66 0.27 8.14 -10.37
CA VAL A 66 0.66 7.58 -11.68
C VAL A 66 -0.36 6.56 -12.21
N ASP A 67 -1.07 5.90 -11.32
CA ASP A 67 -2.10 4.89 -11.64
C ASP A 67 -3.54 5.39 -11.43
N ILE A 68 -3.74 6.69 -11.23
CA ILE A 68 -5.03 7.23 -10.78
C ILE A 68 -6.19 6.98 -11.74
N LYS A 69 -5.93 6.80 -13.03
CA LYS A 69 -6.95 6.40 -14.00
C LYS A 69 -7.55 5.01 -13.76
N LYS A 70 -6.87 4.16 -12.98
CA LYS A 70 -7.40 2.87 -12.53
C LYS A 70 -8.39 3.00 -11.37
N TYR A 71 -8.47 4.18 -10.75
CA TYR A 71 -9.38 4.43 -9.64
C TYR A 71 -10.80 4.65 -10.17
N ASP A 72 -11.73 3.83 -9.69
CA ASP A 72 -13.15 3.92 -9.98
C ASP A 72 -13.98 3.58 -8.76
N GLU A 73 -15.29 3.60 -8.87
CA GLU A 73 -16.21 3.29 -7.77
C GLU A 73 -16.02 1.87 -7.22
N ASN A 74 -15.69 0.90 -8.08
CA ASN A 74 -15.44 -0.48 -7.65
C ASN A 74 -14.16 -0.59 -6.84
N VAL A 75 -13.09 0.09 -7.27
CA VAL A 75 -11.83 0.16 -6.54
C VAL A 75 -12.04 0.82 -5.18
N GLU A 76 -12.74 1.95 -5.14
CA GLU A 76 -13.05 2.65 -3.88
C GLU A 76 -13.81 1.77 -2.88
N LYS A 77 -14.86 1.09 -3.33
CA LYS A 77 -15.64 0.17 -2.48
C LYS A 77 -14.80 -0.97 -1.93
N GLU A 78 -13.91 -1.52 -2.72
CA GLU A 78 -13.04 -2.61 -2.28
C GLU A 78 -11.97 -2.13 -1.29
N LEU A 79 -11.35 -0.96 -1.55
CA LEU A 79 -10.42 -0.34 -0.60
C LEU A 79 -11.13 -0.03 0.73
N GLU A 80 -12.33 0.54 0.68
CA GLU A 80 -13.14 0.81 1.87
C GLU A 80 -13.43 -0.49 2.65
N ARG A 81 -13.88 -1.54 1.96
CA ARG A 81 -14.16 -2.83 2.56
C ARG A 81 -12.94 -3.40 3.28
N LEU A 82 -11.78 -3.41 2.61
CA LEU A 82 -10.53 -3.90 3.20
C LEU A 82 -10.12 -3.07 4.42
N ALA A 83 -10.16 -1.75 4.31
CA ALA A 83 -9.76 -0.86 5.40
C ALA A 83 -10.67 -0.99 6.64
N MET A 84 -11.97 -1.21 6.44
CA MET A 84 -12.92 -1.34 7.54
C MET A 84 -12.95 -2.73 8.18
N THR A 85 -12.59 -3.77 7.44
CA THR A 85 -12.77 -5.16 7.90
C THR A 85 -11.47 -5.86 8.25
N ASP A 86 -10.34 -5.35 7.78
CA ASP A 86 -9.03 -6.00 7.94
C ASP A 86 -8.12 -5.22 8.89
N PRO A 87 -7.85 -5.75 10.11
CA PRO A 87 -7.03 -5.06 11.09
C PRO A 87 -5.55 -4.94 10.71
N LYS A 88 -5.11 -5.64 9.67
CA LYS A 88 -3.75 -5.54 9.13
C LYS A 88 -3.58 -4.32 8.21
N VAL A 89 -4.68 -3.73 7.74
CA VAL A 89 -4.67 -2.47 6.99
C VAL A 89 -4.60 -1.31 7.98
N VAL A 90 -3.51 -0.57 7.94
CA VAL A 90 -3.22 0.50 8.91
C VAL A 90 -3.36 1.93 8.37
N ALA A 91 -3.41 2.10 7.05
CA ALA A 91 -3.58 3.41 6.41
C ALA A 91 -4.07 3.31 4.97
N ILE A 92 -4.51 4.44 4.42
CA ILE A 92 -4.77 4.62 2.99
C ILE A 92 -3.55 5.27 2.33
N GLY A 93 -2.98 4.61 1.36
CA GLY A 93 -1.79 5.01 0.58
C GLY A 93 -1.38 3.87 -0.39
N GLU A 94 -0.52 4.10 -1.32
CA GLU A 94 0.19 5.34 -1.57
C GLU A 94 -0.71 6.30 -2.34
N ILE A 95 -0.90 7.52 -1.83
CA ILE A 95 -1.76 8.54 -2.45
C ILE A 95 -1.02 9.87 -2.54
N GLY A 96 -1.43 10.74 -3.43
CA GLY A 96 -0.81 12.06 -3.54
C GLY A 96 -0.80 12.62 -4.96
N LEU A 97 0.26 13.35 -5.26
CA LEU A 97 0.50 14.01 -6.54
C LEU A 97 1.88 13.62 -7.07
N ASP A 98 1.99 13.37 -8.36
CA ASP A 98 3.25 13.09 -9.04
C ASP A 98 3.37 13.96 -10.29
N TYR A 99 4.12 15.04 -10.20
CA TYR A 99 4.35 15.97 -11.30
C TYR A 99 5.65 15.66 -12.08
N HIS A 100 6.37 14.64 -11.65
CA HIS A 100 7.56 14.18 -12.37
C HIS A 100 7.19 13.31 -13.57
N TRP A 101 6.38 12.27 -13.36
CA TRP A 101 5.97 11.35 -14.41
C TRP A 101 4.76 11.84 -15.22
N MET A 102 3.85 12.61 -14.62
CA MET A 102 2.69 13.25 -15.25
C MET A 102 1.90 12.34 -16.20
N GLU A 103 1.62 11.13 -15.77
CA GLU A 103 0.78 10.19 -16.55
C GLU A 103 -0.64 10.68 -16.74
N ASP A 104 -1.16 11.43 -15.76
CA ASP A 104 -2.45 12.08 -15.78
C ASP A 104 -2.33 13.58 -15.45
N PRO A 105 -3.27 14.45 -15.96
CA PRO A 105 -3.27 15.88 -15.65
C PRO A 105 -3.36 16.18 -14.15
N GLU A 106 -2.88 17.36 -13.75
CA GLU A 106 -2.84 17.80 -12.34
C GLU A 106 -4.23 17.79 -11.68
N ASP A 107 -5.28 18.18 -12.38
CA ASP A 107 -6.66 18.19 -11.86
C ASP A 107 -7.20 16.78 -11.61
N VAL A 108 -6.88 15.84 -12.48
CA VAL A 108 -7.23 14.42 -12.33
C VAL A 108 -6.51 13.82 -11.12
N GLN A 109 -5.21 14.08 -10.99
CA GLN A 109 -4.43 13.65 -9.82
C GLN A 109 -4.97 14.26 -8.52
N ALA A 110 -5.26 15.56 -8.51
CA ALA A 110 -5.80 16.26 -7.35
C ALA A 110 -7.17 15.71 -6.93
N GLN A 111 -8.04 15.37 -7.88
CA GLN A 111 -9.32 14.73 -7.59
C GLN A 111 -9.13 13.34 -6.98
N GLY A 112 -8.28 12.52 -7.57
CA GLY A 112 -7.95 11.19 -7.06
C GLY A 112 -7.35 11.23 -5.64
N PHE A 113 -6.50 12.20 -5.37
CA PHE A 113 -5.95 12.42 -4.04
C PHE A 113 -7.04 12.80 -3.02
N ARG A 114 -7.92 13.75 -3.37
CA ARG A 114 -9.02 14.20 -2.49
C ARG A 114 -9.98 13.07 -2.13
N VAL A 115 -10.38 12.24 -3.10
CA VAL A 115 -11.32 11.14 -2.80
C VAL A 115 -10.70 10.10 -1.90
N GLN A 116 -9.42 9.81 -2.05
CA GLN A 116 -8.72 8.87 -1.18
C GLN A 116 -8.43 9.44 0.22
N MET A 117 -8.19 10.76 0.35
CA MET A 117 -8.15 11.42 1.66
C MET A 117 -9.48 11.31 2.40
N ARG A 118 -10.62 11.52 1.69
CA ARG A 118 -11.96 11.34 2.27
C ARG A 118 -12.22 9.88 2.68
N LEU A 119 -11.72 8.93 1.90
CA LEU A 119 -11.78 7.52 2.27
C LEU A 119 -11.01 7.26 3.57
N ALA A 120 -9.79 7.79 3.70
CA ALA A 120 -8.98 7.67 4.91
C ALA A 120 -9.67 8.29 6.14
N GLU A 121 -10.36 9.41 5.95
CA GLU A 121 -11.12 10.08 7.00
C GLU A 121 -12.35 9.26 7.45
N LYS A 122 -12.96 8.52 6.53
CA LYS A 122 -14.14 7.69 6.76
C LYS A 122 -13.82 6.40 7.50
N VAL A 123 -12.68 5.78 7.22
CA VAL A 123 -12.30 4.46 7.73
C VAL A 123 -11.28 4.55 8.86
#